data_eb77f03faf1e9c507069fa3429552cad
#
_entry.id   eb77f03faf1e9c507069fa3429552cad
#
_cell.length_a   1.000
_cell.length_b   1.000
_cell.length_c   1.000
_cell.angle_alpha   90.00
_cell.angle_beta   90.00
_cell.angle_gamma   90.00
#
_symmetry.space_group_name_H-M   'P 1'
#
loop_
_entity.id
_entity.type
_entity.pdbx_description
1 polymer ?
#
loop_
_entity_poly.entity_id
_entity_poly.type
_entity_poly.pdbx_seq_one_letter_code
_entity_poly.pdbx_strand_id
1 'polypeptide(L)'
;MSIKSIRAKLMIILLPILAVSFLAFFFISYRMSSNMLMEEAKSLSQALGRQAGLEMKQAEREKEIFLEFLASDPRVIHGDHDQRLAALAETKRRVPSFAMVAFSDLNGMAYSDTDLQMDRSDGIYIKTVRETKKPYITAPFVSPSSGKNIVLIANPVMDGNQIVGIIYGTLELESFNPVLEATRFMETGHVYICDESGVVMVDAAAPDNVGKLNLSQVTSSRTIDERLVAAFKTALTSDDAVFLSYKQST
;
A
#
# COMPACT_ATOMS: atom_id res chain seq x y z
N MET A 1 -60.20 13.01 39.03
CA MET A 1 -59.70 12.18 40.14
C MET A 1 -58.80 13.05 41.02
N SER A 2 -59.26 13.41 42.23
CA SER A 2 -58.51 14.22 43.17
C SER A 2 -57.53 13.34 43.96
N ILE A 3 -56.22 13.47 43.70
CA ILE A 3 -55.18 12.75 44.44
C ILE A 3 -55.11 13.38 45.84
N LYS A 4 -55.68 12.68 46.86
CA LYS A 4 -55.75 13.19 48.24
C LYS A 4 -54.47 13.03 49.08
N SER A 5 -53.47 12.25 48.60
CA SER A 5 -52.23 12.05 49.38
C SER A 5 -51.09 12.95 48.89
N ILE A 6 -50.48 13.68 49.81
CA ILE A 6 -49.28 14.53 49.57
C ILE A 6 -48.13 13.67 49.00
N ARG A 7 -47.98 12.43 49.46
CA ARG A 7 -46.96 11.49 48.96
C ARG A 7 -47.15 11.18 47.47
N ALA A 8 -48.41 10.95 47.05
CA ALA A 8 -48.72 10.68 45.66
C ALA A 8 -48.47 11.89 44.73
N LYS A 9 -48.76 13.11 45.21
CA LYS A 9 -48.47 14.34 44.47
C LYS A 9 -46.94 14.56 44.31
N LEU A 10 -46.18 14.29 45.35
CA LEU A 10 -44.72 14.34 45.31
C LEU A 10 -44.12 13.31 44.34
N MET A 11 -44.62 12.08 44.37
CA MET A 11 -44.16 11.03 43.42
C MET A 11 -44.45 11.39 41.95
N ILE A 12 -45.63 11.93 41.67
CA ILE A 12 -46.03 12.32 40.31
C ILE A 12 -45.14 13.46 39.75
N ILE A 13 -44.56 14.30 40.59
CA ILE A 13 -43.69 15.38 40.18
C ILE A 13 -42.20 14.89 40.11
N LEU A 14 -41.77 14.16 41.14
CA LEU A 14 -40.36 13.76 41.27
C LEU A 14 -39.97 12.66 40.25
N LEU A 15 -40.85 11.70 39.99
CA LEU A 15 -40.58 10.57 39.13
C LEU A 15 -40.35 10.96 37.66
N PRO A 16 -41.15 11.86 37.05
CA PRO A 16 -40.84 12.37 35.68
C PRO A 16 -39.55 13.17 35.63
N ILE A 17 -39.26 14.00 36.62
CA ILE A 17 -38.01 14.79 36.67
C ILE A 17 -36.82 13.84 36.73
N LEU A 18 -36.88 12.83 37.58
CA LEU A 18 -35.81 11.82 37.68
C LEU A 18 -35.66 11.03 36.40
N ALA A 19 -36.78 10.62 35.76
CA ALA A 19 -36.76 9.93 34.45
C ALA A 19 -36.14 10.78 33.34
N VAL A 20 -36.50 12.04 33.26
CA VAL A 20 -35.93 12.99 32.29
C VAL A 20 -34.42 13.20 32.53
N SER A 21 -33.99 13.32 33.79
CA SER A 21 -32.59 13.45 34.16
C SER A 21 -31.78 12.21 33.75
N PHE A 22 -32.31 11.00 34.00
CA PHE A 22 -31.69 9.75 33.59
C PHE A 22 -31.60 9.62 32.06
N LEU A 23 -32.65 9.98 31.32
CA LEU A 23 -32.66 9.96 29.87
C LEU A 23 -31.65 10.96 29.30
N ALA A 24 -31.58 12.15 29.85
CA ALA A 24 -30.62 13.17 29.44
C ALA A 24 -29.17 12.68 29.70
N PHE A 25 -28.91 12.15 30.88
CA PHE A 25 -27.60 11.58 31.24
C PHE A 25 -27.22 10.42 30.32
N PHE A 26 -28.13 9.49 30.05
CA PHE A 26 -27.92 8.37 29.15
C PHE A 26 -27.60 8.84 27.72
N PHE A 27 -28.36 9.82 27.23
CA PHE A 27 -28.13 10.36 25.87
C PHE A 27 -26.77 11.08 25.75
N ILE A 28 -26.39 11.85 26.75
CA ILE A 28 -25.07 12.54 26.79
C ILE A 28 -23.94 11.50 26.87
N SER A 29 -24.07 10.51 27.79
CA SER A 29 -23.07 9.45 27.93
C SER A 29 -22.94 8.61 26.66
N TYR A 30 -24.04 8.27 26.01
CA TYR A 30 -24.02 7.53 24.74
C TYR A 30 -23.31 8.33 23.64
N ARG A 31 -23.67 9.62 23.49
CA ARG A 31 -23.00 10.50 22.51
C ARG A 31 -21.51 10.63 22.78
N MET A 32 -21.13 10.86 24.03
CA MET A 32 -19.75 11.03 24.43
C MET A 32 -18.94 9.75 24.21
N SER A 33 -19.47 8.59 24.62
CA SER A 33 -18.83 7.29 24.40
C SER A 33 -18.70 6.95 22.92
N SER A 34 -19.73 7.19 22.11
CA SER A 34 -19.68 6.95 20.67
C SER A 34 -18.65 7.83 19.96
N ASN A 35 -18.52 9.10 20.36
CA ASN A 35 -17.52 9.99 19.77
C ASN A 35 -16.10 9.57 20.17
N MET A 36 -15.85 9.19 21.44
CA MET A 36 -14.56 8.69 21.89
C MET A 36 -14.13 7.43 21.13
N LEU A 37 -15.02 6.46 20.98
CA LEU A 37 -14.77 5.23 20.22
C LEU A 37 -14.43 5.53 18.75
N MET A 38 -15.11 6.49 18.13
CA MET A 38 -14.84 6.89 16.76
C MET A 38 -13.47 7.56 16.61
N GLU A 39 -13.08 8.44 17.53
CA GLU A 39 -11.76 9.10 17.53
C GLU A 39 -10.64 8.08 17.79
N GLU A 40 -10.85 7.13 18.70
CA GLU A 40 -9.90 6.06 18.98
C GLU A 40 -9.73 5.14 17.75
N ALA A 41 -10.85 4.73 17.13
CA ALA A 41 -10.84 3.96 15.89
C ALA A 41 -10.09 4.67 14.76
N LYS A 42 -10.31 5.98 14.61
CA LYS A 42 -9.62 6.82 13.64
C LYS A 42 -8.11 6.85 13.90
N SER A 43 -7.70 7.16 15.13
CA SER A 43 -6.28 7.26 15.47
C SER A 43 -5.55 5.92 15.28
N LEU A 44 -6.19 4.80 15.68
CA LEU A 44 -5.65 3.47 15.52
C LEU A 44 -5.51 3.09 14.04
N SER A 45 -6.54 3.33 13.22
CA SER A 45 -6.46 2.99 11.78
C SER A 45 -5.40 3.82 11.04
N GLN A 46 -5.24 5.09 11.40
CA GLN A 46 -4.17 5.94 10.85
C GLN A 46 -2.78 5.45 11.29
N ALA A 47 -2.62 5.06 12.56
CA ALA A 47 -1.36 4.52 13.06
C ALA A 47 -0.97 3.22 12.34
N LEU A 48 -1.91 2.30 12.18
CA LEU A 48 -1.71 1.04 11.46
C LEU A 48 -1.36 1.26 9.99
N GLY A 49 -2.08 2.15 9.30
CA GLY A 49 -1.78 2.49 7.91
C GLY A 49 -0.38 3.11 7.75
N ARG A 50 0.02 4.01 8.65
CA ARG A 50 1.39 4.58 8.66
C ARG A 50 2.44 3.52 8.92
N GLN A 51 2.21 2.61 9.86
CA GLN A 51 3.13 1.52 10.16
C GLN A 51 3.34 0.63 8.95
N ALA A 52 2.26 0.16 8.30
CA ALA A 52 2.35 -0.65 7.08
C ALA A 52 3.12 0.06 5.97
N GLY A 53 2.84 1.36 5.76
CA GLY A 53 3.56 2.17 4.77
C GLY A 53 5.06 2.33 5.08
N LEU A 54 5.44 2.47 6.35
CA LEU A 54 6.83 2.54 6.77
C LEU A 54 7.56 1.20 6.57
N GLU A 55 6.93 0.09 6.92
CA GLU A 55 7.49 -1.26 6.71
C GLU A 55 7.71 -1.54 5.22
N MET A 56 6.77 -1.14 4.36
CA MET A 56 6.92 -1.26 2.91
C MET A 56 8.08 -0.41 2.39
N LYS A 57 8.15 0.87 2.76
CA LYS A 57 9.26 1.77 2.37
C LYS A 57 10.61 1.23 2.85
N GLN A 58 10.66 0.66 4.04
CA GLN A 58 11.89 0.05 4.56
C GLN A 58 12.28 -1.18 3.74
N ALA A 59 11.32 -2.04 3.38
CA ALA A 59 11.57 -3.20 2.53
C ALA A 59 12.06 -2.79 1.14
N GLU A 60 11.45 -1.78 0.52
CA GLU A 60 11.90 -1.22 -0.76
C GLU A 60 13.33 -0.66 -0.66
N ARG A 61 13.62 0.13 0.36
CA ARG A 61 14.95 0.73 0.59
C ARG A 61 16.03 -0.32 0.80
N GLU A 62 15.73 -1.38 1.55
CA GLU A 62 16.65 -2.50 1.71
C GLU A 62 17.01 -3.14 0.35
N LYS A 63 16.00 -3.35 -0.51
CA LYS A 63 16.20 -3.93 -1.84
C LYS A 63 16.97 -2.99 -2.78
N GLU A 64 16.69 -1.70 -2.71
CA GLU A 64 17.43 -0.67 -3.46
C GLU A 64 18.92 -0.73 -3.12
N ILE A 65 19.30 -0.83 -1.83
CA ILE A 65 20.69 -0.93 -1.39
C ILE A 65 21.36 -2.18 -1.96
N PHE A 66 20.70 -3.33 -1.98
CA PHE A 66 21.27 -4.55 -2.58
C PHE A 66 21.51 -4.38 -4.09
N LEU A 67 20.61 -3.71 -4.81
CA LEU A 67 20.80 -3.43 -6.23
C LEU A 67 21.90 -2.38 -6.47
N GLU A 68 22.07 -1.42 -5.58
CA GLU A 68 23.19 -0.47 -5.60
C GLU A 68 24.54 -1.19 -5.47
N PHE A 69 24.64 -2.14 -4.52
CA PHE A 69 25.83 -2.98 -4.39
C PHE A 69 26.09 -3.80 -5.67
N LEU A 70 25.06 -4.43 -6.19
CA LEU A 70 25.18 -5.20 -7.43
C LEU A 70 25.59 -4.33 -8.62
N ALA A 71 25.02 -3.13 -8.74
CA ALA A 71 25.36 -2.15 -9.80
C ALA A 71 26.83 -1.67 -9.71
N SER A 72 27.43 -1.76 -8.51
CA SER A 72 28.83 -1.40 -8.24
C SER A 72 29.79 -2.59 -8.35
N ASP A 73 29.30 -3.82 -8.58
CA ASP A 73 30.15 -5.00 -8.70
C ASP A 73 31.00 -4.95 -9.98
N PRO A 74 32.33 -5.10 -9.90
CA PRO A 74 33.20 -5.09 -11.09
C PRO A 74 32.81 -6.14 -12.14
N ARG A 75 32.21 -7.27 -11.73
CA ARG A 75 31.70 -8.30 -12.65
C ARG A 75 30.52 -7.79 -13.47
N VAL A 76 29.75 -6.87 -12.91
CA VAL A 76 28.58 -6.26 -13.60
C VAL A 76 29.06 -5.12 -14.51
N ILE A 77 30.00 -4.30 -14.06
CA ILE A 77 30.52 -3.15 -14.79
C ILE A 77 31.37 -3.58 -15.99
N HIS A 78 32.38 -4.42 -15.74
CA HIS A 78 33.43 -4.77 -16.70
C HIS A 78 33.40 -6.23 -17.14
N GLY A 79 32.59 -7.08 -16.49
CA GLY A 79 32.54 -8.50 -16.75
C GLY A 79 31.89 -8.85 -18.09
N ASP A 80 32.15 -10.06 -18.54
CA ASP A 80 31.44 -10.69 -19.63
C ASP A 80 30.03 -11.14 -19.23
N HIS A 81 29.32 -11.77 -20.14
CA HIS A 81 27.94 -12.26 -19.90
C HIS A 81 27.87 -13.25 -18.72
N ASP A 82 28.81 -14.21 -18.67
CA ASP A 82 28.79 -15.26 -17.64
C ASP A 82 29.10 -14.70 -16.25
N GLN A 83 30.04 -13.76 -16.17
CA GLN A 83 30.38 -13.07 -14.92
C GLN A 83 29.22 -12.23 -14.39
N ARG A 84 28.51 -11.50 -15.25
CA ARG A 84 27.30 -10.77 -14.90
C ARG A 84 26.20 -11.71 -14.44
N LEU A 85 25.94 -12.77 -15.20
CA LEU A 85 24.93 -13.78 -14.85
C LEU A 85 25.21 -14.40 -13.48
N ALA A 86 26.45 -14.73 -13.18
CA ALA A 86 26.84 -15.25 -11.86
C ALA A 86 26.57 -14.25 -10.72
N ALA A 87 26.83 -12.94 -10.97
CA ALA A 87 26.55 -11.88 -9.97
C ALA A 87 25.04 -11.69 -9.74
N LEU A 88 24.23 -11.74 -10.81
CA LEU A 88 22.76 -11.71 -10.70
C LEU A 88 22.23 -12.90 -9.89
N ALA A 89 22.66 -14.12 -10.22
CA ALA A 89 22.22 -15.34 -9.55
C ALA A 89 22.68 -15.37 -8.07
N GLU A 90 23.86 -14.84 -7.76
CA GLU A 90 24.34 -14.70 -6.39
C GLU A 90 23.45 -13.75 -5.59
N THR A 91 23.11 -12.58 -6.16
CA THR A 91 22.23 -11.59 -5.53
C THR A 91 20.85 -12.15 -5.30
N LYS A 92 20.27 -12.86 -6.26
CA LYS A 92 18.96 -13.53 -6.11
C LYS A 92 18.97 -14.57 -4.98
N ARG A 93 20.06 -15.33 -4.83
CA ARG A 93 20.21 -16.29 -3.70
C ARG A 93 20.32 -15.61 -2.34
N ARG A 94 21.03 -14.46 -2.27
CA ARG A 94 21.19 -13.69 -1.03
C ARG A 94 19.90 -12.97 -0.62
N VAL A 95 19.11 -12.56 -1.60
CA VAL A 95 17.86 -11.83 -1.40
C VAL A 95 16.71 -12.56 -2.12
N PRO A 96 16.20 -13.67 -1.53
CA PRO A 96 15.17 -14.50 -2.17
C PRO A 96 13.84 -13.76 -2.41
N SER A 97 13.61 -12.65 -1.72
CA SER A 97 12.41 -11.82 -1.87
C SER A 97 12.34 -11.06 -3.20
N PHE A 98 13.45 -10.91 -3.95
CA PHE A 98 13.32 -10.55 -5.36
C PHE A 98 12.62 -11.69 -6.10
N ALA A 99 11.63 -11.39 -6.92
CA ALA A 99 11.07 -12.36 -7.85
C ALA A 99 12.07 -12.66 -8.99
N MET A 100 12.78 -11.62 -9.45
CA MET A 100 13.78 -11.66 -10.50
C MET A 100 14.80 -10.55 -10.28
N VAL A 101 16.06 -10.81 -10.61
CA VAL A 101 17.12 -9.81 -10.76
C VAL A 101 17.62 -9.87 -12.18
N ALA A 102 17.80 -8.73 -12.84
CA ALA A 102 18.17 -8.70 -14.25
C ALA A 102 19.14 -7.54 -14.57
N PHE A 103 19.91 -7.74 -15.62
CA PHE A 103 20.72 -6.70 -16.24
C PHE A 103 20.11 -6.35 -17.61
N SER A 104 20.11 -5.08 -17.95
CA SER A 104 19.78 -4.57 -19.29
C SER A 104 20.90 -3.75 -19.85
N ASP A 105 21.16 -3.88 -21.15
CA ASP A 105 21.95 -2.91 -21.87
C ASP A 105 21.17 -1.59 -22.06
N LEU A 106 21.82 -0.58 -22.63
CA LEU A 106 21.22 0.74 -22.84
C LEU A 106 20.15 0.77 -23.94
N ASN A 107 20.06 -0.29 -24.75
CA ASN A 107 19.03 -0.45 -25.78
C ASN A 107 17.76 -1.14 -25.23
N GLY A 108 17.84 -1.66 -24.00
CA GLY A 108 16.72 -2.36 -23.36
C GLY A 108 16.74 -3.88 -23.55
N MET A 109 17.80 -4.42 -24.17
CA MET A 109 17.99 -5.88 -24.21
C MET A 109 18.46 -6.35 -22.83
N ALA A 110 17.64 -7.19 -22.19
CA ALA A 110 17.85 -7.61 -20.82
C ALA A 110 17.93 -9.14 -20.71
N TYR A 111 18.60 -9.60 -19.64
CA TYR A 111 18.57 -11.00 -19.21
C TYR A 111 18.49 -11.10 -17.70
N SER A 112 17.79 -12.13 -17.23
CA SER A 112 17.56 -12.37 -15.81
C SER A 112 18.68 -13.20 -15.15
N ASP A 113 18.58 -13.37 -13.85
CA ASP A 113 19.39 -14.29 -13.04
C ASP A 113 19.33 -15.75 -13.46
N THR A 114 18.38 -16.12 -14.32
CA THR A 114 18.24 -17.45 -14.96
C THR A 114 18.54 -17.42 -16.46
N ASP A 115 19.17 -16.38 -16.95
CA ASP A 115 19.50 -16.13 -18.36
C ASP A 115 18.27 -16.04 -19.30
N LEU A 116 17.10 -15.71 -18.74
CA LEU A 116 15.92 -15.43 -19.57
C LEU A 116 16.12 -14.11 -20.31
N GLN A 117 16.21 -14.17 -21.63
CA GLN A 117 16.34 -13.01 -22.50
C GLN A 117 15.01 -12.27 -22.65
N MET A 118 15.04 -10.93 -22.55
CA MET A 118 13.86 -10.08 -22.57
C MET A 118 14.15 -8.78 -23.33
N ASP A 119 13.24 -8.38 -24.20
CA ASP A 119 13.22 -7.02 -24.72
C ASP A 119 12.43 -6.11 -23.75
N ARG A 120 13.10 -5.09 -23.24
CA ARG A 120 12.57 -4.10 -22.31
C ARG A 120 12.78 -2.66 -22.81
N SER A 121 13.05 -2.50 -24.11
CA SER A 121 13.32 -1.21 -24.76
C SER A 121 12.21 -0.17 -24.53
N ASP A 122 10.95 -0.62 -24.40
CA ASP A 122 9.80 0.24 -24.11
C ASP A 122 9.60 0.53 -22.61
N GLY A 123 10.39 -0.11 -21.73
CA GLY A 123 10.26 0.06 -20.28
C GLY A 123 10.54 1.49 -19.85
N ILE A 124 9.57 2.10 -19.14
CA ILE A 124 9.72 3.47 -18.62
C ILE A 124 10.95 3.59 -17.73
N TYR A 125 11.25 2.57 -16.91
CA TYR A 125 12.41 2.54 -16.03
C TYR A 125 13.75 2.54 -16.80
N ILE A 126 13.85 1.88 -17.96
CA ILE A 126 15.03 1.92 -18.81
C ILE A 126 15.26 3.36 -19.31
N LYS A 127 14.22 4.01 -19.83
CA LYS A 127 14.29 5.39 -20.32
C LYS A 127 14.66 6.36 -19.21
N THR A 128 13.96 6.27 -18.07
CA THR A 128 14.15 7.19 -16.94
C THR A 128 15.55 7.05 -16.33
N VAL A 129 16.02 5.82 -16.06
CA VAL A 129 17.36 5.60 -15.49
C VAL A 129 18.46 6.04 -16.44
N ARG A 130 18.31 5.79 -17.75
CA ARG A 130 19.28 6.23 -18.78
C ARG A 130 19.38 7.76 -18.85
N GLU A 131 18.25 8.48 -18.75
CA GLU A 131 18.21 9.94 -18.84
C GLU A 131 18.69 10.60 -17.54
N THR A 132 18.24 10.10 -16.39
CA THR A 132 18.51 10.74 -15.10
C THR A 132 19.80 10.28 -14.45
N LYS A 133 20.31 9.09 -14.81
CA LYS A 133 21.41 8.39 -14.15
C LYS A 133 21.19 8.18 -12.65
N LYS A 134 19.93 8.07 -12.24
CA LYS A 134 19.50 7.88 -10.85
C LYS A 134 18.68 6.62 -10.72
N PRO A 135 18.65 5.99 -9.53
CA PRO A 135 17.71 4.93 -9.25
C PRO A 135 16.27 5.35 -9.53
N TYR A 136 15.45 4.40 -9.94
CA TYR A 136 14.03 4.61 -10.22
C TYR A 136 13.21 3.44 -9.72
N ILE A 137 12.15 3.74 -8.96
CA ILE A 137 11.18 2.76 -8.48
C ILE A 137 9.87 3.03 -9.23
N THR A 138 9.31 1.97 -9.83
CA THR A 138 8.04 2.12 -10.57
C THR A 138 6.86 2.18 -9.61
N ALA A 139 5.77 2.82 -10.03
CA ALA A 139 4.46 2.51 -9.46
C ALA A 139 4.14 1.01 -9.65
N PRO A 140 3.24 0.41 -8.84
CA PRO A 140 2.77 -0.95 -9.05
C PRO A 140 2.21 -1.17 -10.45
N PHE A 141 2.55 -2.30 -11.07
CA PHE A 141 2.00 -2.69 -12.38
C PHE A 141 1.97 -4.21 -12.56
N VAL A 142 1.18 -4.68 -13.53
CA VAL A 142 1.14 -6.10 -13.89
C VAL A 142 2.35 -6.47 -14.75
N SER A 143 3.17 -7.40 -14.26
CA SER A 143 4.33 -7.89 -15.00
C SER A 143 3.92 -8.60 -16.30
N PRO A 144 4.40 -8.15 -17.48
CA PRO A 144 4.09 -8.84 -18.73
C PRO A 144 4.64 -10.28 -18.80
N SER A 145 5.69 -10.59 -18.02
CA SER A 145 6.32 -11.91 -18.03
C SER A 145 5.70 -12.91 -17.06
N SER A 146 5.19 -12.46 -15.91
CA SER A 146 4.63 -13.34 -14.88
C SER A 146 3.12 -13.20 -14.69
N GLY A 147 2.50 -12.10 -15.18
CA GLY A 147 1.11 -11.78 -14.93
C GLY A 147 0.82 -11.33 -13.48
N LYS A 148 1.84 -11.19 -12.64
CA LYS A 148 1.71 -10.80 -11.25
C LYS A 148 1.85 -9.30 -11.08
N ASN A 149 1.26 -8.77 -10.02
CA ASN A 149 1.45 -7.38 -9.61
C ASN A 149 2.84 -7.21 -8.99
N ILE A 150 3.62 -6.31 -9.54
CA ILE A 150 5.01 -6.08 -9.13
C ILE A 150 5.31 -4.59 -8.95
N VAL A 151 6.34 -4.32 -8.14
CA VAL A 151 7.13 -3.09 -8.17
C VAL A 151 8.51 -3.46 -8.72
N LEU A 152 9.09 -2.58 -9.52
CA LEU A 152 10.42 -2.75 -10.09
C LEU A 152 11.32 -1.63 -9.58
N ILE A 153 12.50 -2.01 -9.09
CA ILE A 153 13.56 -1.11 -8.66
C ILE A 153 14.68 -1.21 -9.69
N ALA A 154 15.07 -0.11 -10.30
CA ALA A 154 16.12 -0.05 -11.32
C ALA A 154 17.24 0.91 -10.89
N ASN A 155 18.50 0.45 -11.05
CA ASN A 155 19.68 1.22 -10.70
C ASN A 155 20.61 1.31 -11.92
N PRO A 156 21.22 2.49 -12.19
CA PRO A 156 22.22 2.63 -13.23
C PRO A 156 23.49 1.86 -12.86
N VAL A 157 24.08 1.17 -13.82
CA VAL A 157 25.42 0.62 -13.74
C VAL A 157 26.38 1.65 -14.31
N MET A 158 27.26 2.18 -13.46
CA MET A 158 28.14 3.28 -13.82
C MET A 158 29.60 2.82 -13.96
N ASP A 159 30.26 3.23 -15.04
CA ASP A 159 31.72 3.18 -15.18
C ASP A 159 32.24 4.63 -15.19
N GLY A 160 32.77 5.08 -14.06
CA GLY A 160 33.04 6.48 -13.83
C GLY A 160 31.74 7.33 -13.96
N ASN A 161 31.73 8.23 -14.94
CA ASN A 161 30.58 9.11 -15.25
C ASN A 161 29.67 8.58 -16.37
N GLN A 162 30.00 7.43 -16.94
CA GLN A 162 29.21 6.84 -18.02
C GLN A 162 28.31 5.73 -17.51
N ILE A 163 27.08 5.72 -17.98
CA ILE A 163 26.18 4.59 -17.75
C ILE A 163 26.52 3.49 -18.78
N VAL A 164 26.75 2.27 -18.29
CA VAL A 164 27.09 1.10 -19.12
C VAL A 164 25.99 0.06 -19.18
N GLY A 165 25.01 0.18 -18.30
CA GLY A 165 23.86 -0.71 -18.24
C GLY A 165 22.92 -0.33 -17.13
N ILE A 166 21.90 -1.15 -16.92
CA ILE A 166 20.88 -0.98 -15.87
C ILE A 166 20.67 -2.32 -15.19
N ILE A 167 20.82 -2.34 -13.86
CA ILE A 167 20.37 -3.46 -13.03
C ILE A 167 18.97 -3.16 -12.55
N TYR A 168 18.10 -4.17 -12.58
CA TYR A 168 16.80 -4.04 -11.95
C TYR A 168 16.37 -5.32 -11.23
N GLY A 169 15.58 -5.15 -10.17
CA GLY A 169 14.96 -6.23 -9.42
C GLY A 169 13.45 -6.05 -9.36
N THR A 170 12.71 -7.14 -9.42
CA THR A 170 11.24 -7.13 -9.28
C THR A 170 10.82 -7.70 -7.93
N LEU A 171 9.88 -7.04 -7.28
CA LEU A 171 9.23 -7.46 -6.05
C LEU A 171 7.77 -7.78 -6.36
N GLU A 172 7.32 -9.00 -6.07
CA GLU A 172 5.90 -9.33 -6.13
C GLU A 172 5.18 -8.67 -4.96
N LEU A 173 4.10 -7.95 -5.24
CA LEU A 173 3.34 -7.24 -4.21
C LEU A 173 2.65 -8.20 -3.24
N GLU A 174 2.33 -9.43 -3.66
CA GLU A 174 1.81 -10.46 -2.76
C GLU A 174 2.80 -10.81 -1.63
N SER A 175 4.09 -10.52 -1.80
CA SER A 175 5.08 -10.70 -0.73
C SER A 175 4.83 -9.80 0.49
N PHE A 176 4.03 -8.75 0.34
CA PHE A 176 3.58 -7.88 1.43
C PHE A 176 2.32 -8.37 2.16
N ASN A 177 1.67 -9.45 1.68
CA ASN A 177 0.48 -10.01 2.33
C ASN A 177 0.66 -10.24 3.84
N PRO A 178 1.78 -10.79 4.35
CA PRO A 178 1.96 -10.96 5.79
C PRO A 178 1.92 -9.63 6.58
N VAL A 179 2.46 -8.55 6.01
CA VAL A 179 2.40 -7.20 6.62
C VAL A 179 0.97 -6.68 6.62
N LEU A 180 0.26 -6.83 5.50
CA LEU A 180 -1.13 -6.38 5.37
C LEU A 180 -2.07 -7.17 6.28
N GLU A 181 -1.88 -8.49 6.40
CA GLU A 181 -2.65 -9.34 7.31
C GLU A 181 -2.40 -9.01 8.78
N ALA A 182 -1.14 -8.71 9.15
CA ALA A 182 -0.79 -8.29 10.50
C ALA A 182 -1.38 -6.91 10.87
N THR A 183 -1.71 -6.10 9.86
CA THR A 183 -2.26 -4.74 10.01
C THR A 183 -3.79 -4.74 9.99
N ARG A 184 -4.42 -5.78 10.53
CA ARG A 184 -5.89 -5.83 10.63
C ARG A 184 -6.41 -4.81 11.64
N PHE A 185 -7.49 -4.14 11.26
CA PHE A 185 -8.22 -3.22 12.11
C PHE A 185 -9.53 -3.86 12.58
N MET A 186 -9.65 -4.13 13.89
CA MET A 186 -10.78 -4.85 14.48
C MET A 186 -11.05 -6.21 13.77
N GLU A 187 -12.30 -6.67 13.71
CA GLU A 187 -12.65 -7.97 13.13
C GLU A 187 -12.77 -7.96 11.61
N THR A 188 -13.19 -6.84 11.03
CA THR A 188 -13.54 -6.74 9.60
C THR A 188 -12.68 -5.76 8.80
N GLY A 189 -11.93 -4.89 9.47
CA GLY A 189 -11.06 -3.92 8.81
C GLY A 189 -9.79 -4.56 8.27
N HIS A 190 -9.36 -4.17 7.09
CA HIS A 190 -8.12 -4.63 6.46
C HIS A 190 -7.46 -3.51 5.67
N VAL A 191 -6.20 -3.71 5.34
CA VAL A 191 -5.37 -2.80 4.54
C VAL A 191 -5.15 -3.42 3.18
N TYR A 192 -5.16 -2.60 2.15
CA TYR A 192 -4.83 -2.98 0.77
C TYR A 192 -3.92 -1.95 0.13
N ILE A 193 -3.26 -2.33 -0.96
CA ILE A 193 -2.39 -1.47 -1.75
C ILE A 193 -3.09 -1.16 -3.07
N CYS A 194 -3.08 0.10 -3.49
CA CYS A 194 -3.53 0.51 -4.81
C CYS A 194 -2.44 1.30 -5.53
N ASP A 195 -2.54 1.35 -6.85
CA ASP A 195 -1.71 2.22 -7.68
C ASP A 195 -2.23 3.68 -7.67
N GLU A 196 -1.51 4.56 -8.35
CA GLU A 196 -1.86 5.98 -8.47
C GLU A 196 -3.19 6.21 -9.23
N SER A 197 -3.64 5.25 -10.02
CA SER A 197 -4.94 5.31 -10.71
C SER A 197 -6.11 4.87 -9.83
N GLY A 198 -5.81 4.31 -8.65
CA GLY A 198 -6.78 3.81 -7.67
C GLY A 198 -7.15 2.35 -7.85
N VAL A 199 -6.50 1.63 -8.75
CA VAL A 199 -6.72 0.19 -8.92
C VAL A 199 -6.08 -0.56 -7.77
N VAL A 200 -6.86 -1.42 -7.08
CA VAL A 200 -6.35 -2.27 -6.00
C VAL A 200 -5.42 -3.33 -6.59
N MET A 201 -4.16 -3.32 -6.14
CA MET A 201 -3.09 -4.18 -6.62
C MET A 201 -2.81 -5.36 -5.68
N VAL A 202 -3.08 -5.18 -4.38
CA VAL A 202 -2.99 -6.24 -3.37
C VAL A 202 -4.09 -6.03 -2.33
N ASP A 203 -4.82 -7.10 -2.03
CA ASP A 203 -5.80 -7.17 -0.95
C ASP A 203 -5.81 -8.60 -0.40
N ALA A 204 -5.11 -8.81 0.72
CA ALA A 204 -4.98 -10.12 1.34
C ALA A 204 -6.32 -10.63 1.91
N ALA A 205 -7.21 -9.73 2.34
CA ALA A 205 -8.51 -10.06 2.91
C ALA A 205 -9.59 -10.29 1.84
N ALA A 206 -9.46 -9.64 0.67
CA ALA A 206 -10.42 -9.75 -0.43
C ALA A 206 -9.69 -9.82 -1.78
N PRO A 207 -9.04 -10.96 -2.12
CA PRO A 207 -8.26 -11.11 -3.36
C PRO A 207 -9.04 -10.83 -4.64
N ASP A 208 -10.37 -11.00 -4.60
CA ASP A 208 -11.26 -10.69 -5.72
C ASP A 208 -11.31 -9.19 -6.10
N ASN A 209 -10.85 -8.31 -5.22
CA ASN A 209 -10.75 -6.87 -5.48
C ASN A 209 -9.55 -6.53 -6.38
N VAL A 210 -8.54 -7.38 -6.41
CA VAL A 210 -7.27 -7.14 -7.12
C VAL A 210 -7.53 -7.00 -8.62
N GLY A 211 -7.07 -5.87 -9.18
CA GLY A 211 -7.27 -5.53 -10.59
C GLY A 211 -8.73 -5.16 -10.99
N LYS A 212 -9.69 -5.27 -10.07
CA LYS A 212 -11.13 -5.06 -10.36
C LYS A 212 -11.72 -3.85 -9.63
N LEU A 213 -11.27 -3.60 -8.39
CA LEU A 213 -11.72 -2.47 -7.61
C LEU A 213 -10.87 -1.25 -7.96
N ASN A 214 -11.51 -0.17 -8.41
CA ASN A 214 -10.86 1.10 -8.68
C ASN A 214 -11.47 2.19 -7.78
N LEU A 215 -10.66 2.72 -6.85
CA LEU A 215 -11.07 3.72 -5.87
C LEU A 215 -11.27 5.12 -6.48
N SER A 216 -10.74 5.37 -7.67
CA SER A 216 -10.92 6.65 -8.36
C SER A 216 -12.21 6.75 -9.14
N GLN A 217 -12.91 5.63 -9.33
CA GLN A 217 -14.10 5.53 -10.17
C GLN A 217 -15.28 4.94 -9.41
N VAL A 218 -16.44 5.56 -9.53
CA VAL A 218 -17.72 4.98 -9.09
C VAL A 218 -18.15 3.96 -10.14
N THR A 219 -18.04 2.66 -9.82
CA THR A 219 -18.51 1.61 -10.74
C THR A 219 -19.94 1.21 -10.40
N SER A 220 -20.76 1.07 -11.45
CA SER A 220 -22.18 0.70 -11.34
C SER A 220 -22.44 -0.71 -10.78
N SER A 221 -21.40 -1.55 -10.67
CA SER A 221 -21.49 -2.93 -10.17
C SER A 221 -21.21 -3.09 -8.67
N ARG A 222 -20.56 -2.09 -8.04
CA ARG A 222 -20.43 -1.95 -6.58
C ARG A 222 -20.62 -0.48 -6.27
N THR A 223 -21.58 -0.16 -5.42
CA THR A 223 -21.84 1.21 -4.98
C THR A 223 -20.65 1.68 -4.13
N ILE A 224 -19.59 2.16 -4.77
CA ILE A 224 -18.51 2.86 -4.08
C ILE A 224 -19.08 4.23 -3.69
N ASP A 225 -19.05 4.52 -2.39
CA ASP A 225 -19.49 5.81 -1.87
C ASP A 225 -18.64 6.93 -2.50
N GLU A 226 -19.29 7.97 -3.05
CA GLU A 226 -18.61 9.14 -3.65
C GLU A 226 -17.60 9.78 -2.68
N ARG A 227 -17.83 9.66 -1.36
CA ARG A 227 -16.91 10.11 -0.32
C ARG A 227 -15.61 9.32 -0.33
N LEU A 228 -15.64 8.02 -0.64
CA LEU A 228 -14.42 7.21 -0.77
C LEU A 228 -13.59 7.69 -1.97
N VAL A 229 -14.23 7.97 -3.10
CA VAL A 229 -13.56 8.52 -4.28
C VAL A 229 -12.93 9.89 -3.97
N ALA A 230 -13.64 10.76 -3.25
CA ALA A 230 -13.12 12.06 -2.85
C ALA A 230 -11.95 11.94 -1.88
N ALA A 231 -12.02 11.02 -0.90
CA ALA A 231 -10.94 10.76 0.04
C ALA A 231 -9.70 10.20 -0.66
N PHE A 232 -9.86 9.28 -1.60
CA PHE A 232 -8.74 8.76 -2.39
C PHE A 232 -8.04 9.88 -3.18
N LYS A 233 -8.79 10.74 -3.86
CA LYS A 233 -8.23 11.90 -4.57
C LYS A 233 -7.48 12.85 -3.63
N THR A 234 -7.99 13.05 -2.42
CA THR A 234 -7.31 13.87 -1.40
C THR A 234 -6.04 13.18 -0.92
N ALA A 235 -6.06 11.86 -0.73
CA ALA A 235 -4.89 11.10 -0.30
C ALA A 235 -3.74 11.15 -1.32
N LEU A 236 -4.04 11.15 -2.63
CA LEU A 236 -3.04 11.29 -3.69
C LEU A 236 -2.28 12.63 -3.68
N THR A 237 -2.88 13.67 -3.09
CA THR A 237 -2.31 15.02 -3.05
C THR A 237 -1.79 15.42 -1.67
N SER A 238 -1.90 14.53 -0.69
CA SER A 238 -1.51 14.78 0.71
C SER A 238 -0.41 13.84 1.14
N ASP A 239 0.59 14.38 1.83
CA ASP A 239 1.60 13.57 2.52
C ASP A 239 1.07 12.97 3.84
N ASP A 240 -0.13 13.39 4.26
CA ASP A 240 -0.78 12.93 5.48
C ASP A 240 -1.83 11.86 5.22
N ALA A 241 -2.01 10.97 6.21
CA ALA A 241 -3.06 9.95 6.18
C ALA A 241 -4.45 10.60 6.20
N VAL A 242 -5.27 10.29 5.19
CA VAL A 242 -6.65 10.74 5.09
C VAL A 242 -7.58 9.70 5.74
N PHE A 243 -8.47 10.17 6.62
CA PHE A 243 -9.50 9.32 7.24
C PHE A 243 -10.88 9.65 6.68
N LEU A 244 -11.61 8.61 6.33
CA LEU A 244 -12.99 8.70 5.88
C LEU A 244 -13.86 7.65 6.58
N SER A 245 -15.06 8.06 6.99
CA SER A 245 -16.11 7.14 7.46
C SER A 245 -17.26 7.11 6.45
N TYR A 246 -17.64 5.93 6.00
CA TYR A 246 -18.78 5.74 5.11
C TYR A 246 -19.57 4.48 5.50
N LYS A 247 -20.87 4.47 5.17
CA LYS A 247 -21.71 3.27 5.28
C LYS A 247 -21.74 2.58 3.92
N GLN A 248 -21.33 1.32 3.90
CA GLN A 248 -21.59 0.50 2.72
C GLN A 248 -23.09 0.15 2.71
N SER A 249 -23.79 0.51 1.63
CA SER A 249 -25.16 0.03 1.42
C SER A 249 -25.07 -1.44 1.04
N THR A 250 -25.62 -2.29 1.90
CA THR A 250 -25.86 -3.71 1.60
C THR A 250 -26.95 -3.87 0.56
#